data_dcc46921a5546d96c82c8f0a5bd8a78c
#
_entry.id   dcc46921a5546d96c82c8f0a5bd8a78c
#
_cell.length_a   1.000
_cell.length_b   1.000
_cell.length_c   1.000
_cell.angle_alpha   90.00
_cell.angle_beta   90.00
_cell.angle_gamma   90.00
#
_symmetry.space_group_name_H-M   'P 1'
#
loop_
_entity.id
_entity.type
_entity.pdbx_description
1 polymer ?
#
loop_
_entity_poly.entity_id
_entity_poly.type
_entity_poly.pdbx_seq_one_letter_code
_entity_poly.pdbx_strand_id
1 'polypeptide(L)'
;MIKDISNFLEDKYENNQYDYKILLYGNYTYRQNLEADSLVEVLRHVLPYMSKRWNIHFTLLIPEFVKSLNFPNVDQRMYELPTYINQMRQHFNTKQFMNHVDWRNNDFDIVYSHLPEHTLQMANCLHNNSNITPKFIGYSHWFEVPENAPYGDRDGVHKDFPARALYESVAGLLMMDECGVNSDWLKQLTIKNAAHHWNDKVIDRLHKIIQPHYLGVDRINVRDKYKDKTVVFNHRGAGYTGWEWFVKVVDEIWEQRQDFKVYTTLTQVERPWNKKVNCESRDEYMEFLASMKFGVGTFQTYSAWSISTTDGFSVGVPYLLPNKLCYPEMTSVVKDPYPFLYDNRKDFKNKFNAMLDNPIDYDTTTLAENMLWEERISKWFGNWENVFNLKDMRETESVLKIRDFIK
;
A
#
# COMPACT_ATOMS: atom_id res chain seq x y z
N MET A 1 -31.53 18.26 33.61
CA MET A 1 -30.35 18.20 32.69
C MET A 1 -29.58 16.88 32.77
N ILE A 2 -29.33 16.30 33.96
CA ILE A 2 -28.55 15.02 34.09
C ILE A 2 -29.42 13.78 33.73
N LYS A 3 -30.76 13.82 33.90
CA LYS A 3 -31.64 12.70 33.51
C LYS A 3 -31.75 12.47 32.00
N ASP A 4 -31.60 13.53 31.19
CA ASP A 4 -31.65 13.42 29.72
C ASP A 4 -30.43 12.75 29.11
N ILE A 5 -29.27 12.83 29.77
CA ILE A 5 -28.02 12.20 29.28
C ILE A 5 -28.06 10.68 29.52
N SER A 6 -28.64 10.22 30.64
CA SER A 6 -28.72 8.78 30.90
C SER A 6 -29.71 8.09 29.93
N ASN A 7 -30.86 8.68 29.66
CA ASN A 7 -31.79 8.15 28.67
C ASN A 7 -31.21 8.19 27.23
N PHE A 8 -30.48 9.25 26.89
CA PHE A 8 -29.79 9.34 25.61
C PHE A 8 -28.71 8.26 25.45
N LEU A 9 -27.99 7.91 26.49
CA LEU A 9 -26.98 6.83 26.46
C LEU A 9 -27.65 5.44 26.43
N GLU A 10 -28.76 5.23 27.16
CA GLU A 10 -29.52 3.98 27.13
C GLU A 10 -30.15 3.73 25.75
N ASP A 11 -30.80 4.70 25.13
CA ASP A 11 -31.37 4.60 23.78
C ASP A 11 -30.28 4.32 22.72
N LYS A 12 -29.06 4.80 22.93
CA LYS A 12 -27.94 4.60 22.02
C LYS A 12 -27.37 3.18 22.09
N TYR A 13 -27.38 2.55 23.27
CA TYR A 13 -26.92 1.17 23.46
C TYR A 13 -27.97 0.13 23.07
N GLU A 14 -29.25 0.39 23.21
CA GLU A 14 -30.32 -0.54 22.81
C GLU A 14 -30.54 -0.65 21.31
N ASN A 15 -30.12 0.36 20.51
CA ASN A 15 -30.26 0.39 19.05
C ASN A 15 -29.00 0.04 18.27
N ASN A 16 -27.94 -0.49 18.88
CA ASN A 16 -26.72 -0.84 18.15
C ASN A 16 -26.90 -2.17 17.40
N GLN A 17 -27.39 -2.04 16.15
CA GLN A 17 -27.50 -3.14 15.19
C GLN A 17 -26.13 -3.71 14.79
N TYR A 18 -25.03 -3.00 15.06
CA TYR A 18 -23.69 -3.33 14.63
C TYR A 18 -22.71 -3.46 15.80
N ASP A 19 -21.76 -4.40 15.69
CA ASP A 19 -20.66 -4.55 16.66
C ASP A 19 -19.71 -3.37 16.59
N TYR A 20 -19.43 -2.90 15.34
CA TYR A 20 -18.55 -1.76 15.05
C TYR A 20 -19.07 -0.91 13.90
N LYS A 21 -18.79 0.39 13.98
CA LYS A 21 -18.93 1.36 12.88
C LYS A 21 -17.55 1.83 12.47
N ILE A 22 -17.16 1.58 11.22
CA ILE A 22 -15.82 1.87 10.71
C ILE A 22 -15.89 2.89 9.60
N LEU A 23 -15.15 3.99 9.77
CA LEU A 23 -14.93 4.98 8.72
C LEU A 23 -13.70 4.57 7.90
N LEU A 24 -13.87 4.46 6.59
CA LEU A 24 -12.80 4.16 5.64
C LEU A 24 -12.40 5.44 4.90
N TYR A 25 -11.12 5.80 4.99
CA TYR A 25 -10.56 6.99 4.37
C TYR A 25 -9.38 6.60 3.47
N GLY A 26 -9.63 6.48 2.17
CA GLY A 26 -8.66 6.01 1.18
C GLY A 26 -7.81 7.13 0.57
N ASN A 27 -6.73 6.75 -0.09
CA ASN A 27 -5.95 7.63 -0.96
C ASN A 27 -6.32 7.38 -2.42
N TYR A 28 -7.17 8.22 -2.98
CA TYR A 28 -7.59 8.12 -4.38
C TYR A 28 -6.95 9.21 -5.22
N THR A 29 -6.55 8.83 -6.43
CA THR A 29 -5.90 9.74 -7.39
C THR A 29 -6.77 9.87 -8.63
N TYR A 30 -6.99 11.09 -9.10
CA TYR A 30 -7.69 11.36 -10.36
C TYR A 30 -6.95 10.69 -11.54
N ARG A 31 -7.72 10.15 -12.49
CA ARG A 31 -7.23 9.45 -13.70
C ARG A 31 -6.62 8.05 -13.49
N GLN A 32 -6.73 7.47 -12.31
CA GLN A 32 -6.41 6.05 -12.14
C GLN A 32 -7.63 5.18 -12.46
N ASN A 33 -7.37 3.99 -13.00
CA ASN A 33 -8.34 2.91 -12.89
C ASN A 33 -8.33 2.45 -11.44
N LEU A 34 -9.24 2.97 -10.63
CA LEU A 34 -9.30 2.70 -9.20
C LEU A 34 -9.61 1.23 -8.89
N GLU A 35 -10.26 0.52 -9.80
CA GLU A 35 -10.50 -0.92 -9.65
C GLU A 35 -9.20 -1.74 -9.67
N ALA A 36 -8.13 -1.20 -10.26
CA ALA A 36 -6.79 -1.78 -10.26
C ALA A 36 -5.83 -1.09 -9.26
N ASP A 37 -6.34 -0.19 -8.40
CA ASP A 37 -5.52 0.48 -7.40
C ASP A 37 -5.20 -0.47 -6.24
N SER A 38 -3.94 -0.49 -5.82
CA SER A 38 -3.47 -1.41 -4.78
C SER A 38 -4.08 -1.16 -3.40
N LEU A 39 -4.51 0.07 -3.09
CA LEU A 39 -5.21 0.35 -1.83
C LEU A 39 -6.67 -0.09 -1.90
N VAL A 40 -7.30 -0.01 -3.07
CA VAL A 40 -8.62 -0.61 -3.31
C VAL A 40 -8.54 -2.12 -3.20
N GLU A 41 -7.48 -2.73 -3.73
CA GLU A 41 -7.23 -4.17 -3.61
C GLU A 41 -7.09 -4.60 -2.15
N VAL A 42 -6.37 -3.84 -1.33
CA VAL A 42 -6.30 -4.08 0.13
C VAL A 42 -7.71 -4.11 0.74
N LEU A 43 -8.56 -3.13 0.43
CA LEU A 43 -9.93 -3.09 0.95
C LEU A 43 -10.77 -4.29 0.50
N ARG A 44 -10.61 -4.79 -0.73
CA ARG A 44 -11.32 -5.98 -1.22
C ARG A 44 -11.08 -7.22 -0.39
N HIS A 45 -9.92 -7.33 0.21
CA HIS A 45 -9.57 -8.46 1.07
C HIS A 45 -9.86 -8.20 2.55
N VAL A 46 -9.60 -6.97 3.03
CA VAL A 46 -9.82 -6.58 4.43
C VAL A 46 -11.29 -6.58 4.79
N LEU A 47 -12.16 -5.94 4.00
CA LEU A 47 -13.56 -5.76 4.37
C LEU A 47 -14.32 -7.09 4.51
N PRO A 48 -14.25 -8.05 3.57
CA PRO A 48 -14.89 -9.34 3.74
C PRO A 48 -14.36 -10.16 4.90
N TYR A 49 -13.05 -10.06 5.18
CA TYR A 49 -12.45 -10.77 6.30
C TYR A 49 -12.97 -10.24 7.65
N MET A 50 -13.07 -8.93 7.79
CA MET A 50 -13.65 -8.27 8.96
C MET A 50 -15.12 -8.64 9.14
N SER A 51 -15.90 -8.59 8.06
CA SER A 51 -17.35 -8.89 8.07
C SER A 51 -17.68 -10.34 8.41
N LYS A 52 -16.74 -11.29 8.26
CA LYS A 52 -16.91 -12.67 8.70
C LYS A 52 -16.86 -12.84 10.21
N ARG A 53 -16.24 -11.91 10.92
CA ARG A 53 -16.00 -12.00 12.38
C ARG A 53 -16.95 -11.13 13.19
N TRP A 54 -17.34 -9.98 12.64
CA TRP A 54 -18.16 -8.99 13.32
C TRP A 54 -19.23 -8.42 12.39
N ASN A 55 -20.33 -8.03 12.95
CA ASN A 55 -21.36 -7.26 12.24
C ASN A 55 -20.90 -5.79 12.17
N ILE A 56 -20.35 -5.37 11.03
CA ILE A 56 -19.72 -4.07 10.86
C ILE A 56 -20.50 -3.20 9.88
N HIS A 57 -20.71 -1.95 10.24
CA HIS A 57 -21.13 -0.91 9.32
C HIS A 57 -19.92 -0.15 8.80
N PHE A 58 -19.66 -0.26 7.49
CA PHE A 58 -18.59 0.48 6.83
C PHE A 58 -19.15 1.73 6.15
N THR A 59 -18.49 2.87 6.40
CA THR A 59 -18.71 4.12 5.67
C THR A 59 -17.42 4.49 4.94
N LEU A 60 -17.46 4.61 3.62
CA LEU A 60 -16.33 4.95 2.77
C LEU A 60 -16.46 6.37 2.21
N LEU A 61 -15.51 7.23 2.50
CA LEU A 61 -15.43 8.54 1.87
C LEU A 61 -14.67 8.42 0.55
N ILE A 62 -15.34 8.77 -0.55
CA ILE A 62 -14.77 8.75 -1.90
C ILE A 62 -14.80 10.15 -2.52
N PRO A 63 -13.73 10.59 -3.21
CA PRO A 63 -13.74 11.88 -3.87
C PRO A 63 -14.74 11.89 -5.04
N GLU A 64 -15.28 13.05 -5.37
CA GLU A 64 -16.32 13.22 -6.38
C GLU A 64 -15.94 12.77 -7.80
N PHE A 65 -14.63 12.70 -8.11
CA PHE A 65 -14.16 12.14 -9.38
C PHE A 65 -14.27 10.60 -9.45
N VAL A 66 -14.64 9.95 -8.34
CA VAL A 66 -14.95 8.52 -8.23
C VAL A 66 -16.44 8.36 -8.11
N LYS A 67 -17.10 7.77 -9.09
CA LYS A 67 -18.55 7.58 -9.03
C LYS A 67 -18.96 6.59 -7.94
N SER A 68 -18.32 5.44 -7.91
CA SER A 68 -18.47 4.41 -6.90
C SER A 68 -17.38 3.37 -7.05
N LEU A 69 -17.12 2.61 -6.00
CA LEU A 69 -16.29 1.42 -6.01
C LEU A 69 -17.17 0.19 -5.79
N ASN A 70 -16.76 -0.94 -6.36
CA ASN A 70 -17.54 -2.18 -6.23
C ASN A 70 -17.30 -2.83 -4.85
N PHE A 71 -17.93 -2.24 -3.82
CA PHE A 71 -17.95 -2.79 -2.46
C PHE A 71 -19.39 -3.00 -2.03
N PRO A 72 -19.92 -4.24 -2.02
CA PRO A 72 -21.22 -4.54 -1.51
C PRO A 72 -21.30 -4.24 0.01
N ASN A 73 -22.44 -3.71 0.45
CA ASN A 73 -22.71 -3.41 1.87
C ASN A 73 -21.79 -2.34 2.52
N VAL A 74 -21.22 -1.45 1.70
CA VAL A 74 -20.46 -0.29 2.16
C VAL A 74 -21.22 0.98 1.83
N ASP A 75 -21.51 1.81 2.84
CA ASP A 75 -22.09 3.16 2.65
C ASP A 75 -21.01 4.07 2.04
N GLN A 76 -21.19 4.46 0.78
CA GLN A 76 -20.24 5.30 0.06
C GLN A 76 -20.72 6.74 0.01
N ARG A 77 -19.94 7.65 0.56
CA ARG A 77 -20.25 9.07 0.64
C ARG A 77 -19.28 9.90 -0.19
N MET A 78 -19.84 10.77 -1.02
CA MET A 78 -19.07 11.66 -1.88
C MET A 78 -18.36 12.74 -1.05
N TYR A 79 -17.06 12.89 -1.28
CA TYR A 79 -16.16 13.82 -0.60
C TYR A 79 -15.63 14.84 -1.63
N GLU A 80 -16.08 16.08 -1.51
CA GLU A 80 -15.69 17.13 -2.46
C GLU A 80 -14.25 17.58 -2.21
N LEU A 81 -13.47 17.62 -3.28
CA LEU A 81 -12.13 18.18 -3.28
C LEU A 81 -12.10 19.47 -4.13
N PRO A 82 -11.24 20.44 -3.80
CA PRO A 82 -11.01 21.59 -4.68
C PRO A 82 -10.60 21.13 -6.09
N THR A 83 -11.07 21.82 -7.13
CA THR A 83 -10.89 21.43 -8.54
C THR A 83 -9.44 21.33 -9.00
N TYR A 84 -8.51 22.00 -8.32
CA TYR A 84 -7.07 21.92 -8.58
C TYR A 84 -6.38 20.74 -7.90
N ILE A 85 -7.10 20.01 -7.02
CA ILE A 85 -6.61 18.81 -6.33
C ILE A 85 -6.93 17.59 -7.17
N ASN A 86 -5.95 16.75 -7.40
CA ASN A 86 -6.09 15.53 -8.19
C ASN A 86 -5.86 14.23 -7.40
N GLN A 87 -5.59 14.32 -6.11
CA GLN A 87 -5.47 13.19 -5.20
C GLN A 87 -5.80 13.58 -3.75
N MET A 88 -6.43 12.67 -3.02
CA MET A 88 -6.88 12.87 -1.63
C MET A 88 -5.75 13.33 -0.69
N ARG A 89 -4.55 12.79 -0.89
CA ARG A 89 -3.34 13.08 -0.09
C ARG A 89 -2.95 14.56 -0.08
N GLN A 90 -3.30 15.33 -1.11
CA GLN A 90 -2.88 16.73 -1.24
C GLN A 90 -3.70 17.68 -0.36
N HIS A 91 -4.91 17.27 0.05
CA HIS A 91 -5.80 18.18 0.76
C HIS A 91 -6.78 17.45 1.67
N PHE A 92 -6.81 17.83 2.94
CA PHE A 92 -7.87 17.45 3.86
C PHE A 92 -8.94 18.55 3.92
N ASN A 93 -10.13 18.23 3.45
CA ASN A 93 -11.27 19.17 3.50
C ASN A 93 -12.06 18.99 4.79
N THR A 94 -11.70 19.76 5.81
CA THR A 94 -12.34 19.70 7.14
C THR A 94 -13.86 19.87 7.08
N LYS A 95 -14.35 20.82 6.27
CA LYS A 95 -15.79 21.09 6.15
C LYS A 95 -16.53 19.87 5.60
N GLN A 96 -16.02 19.28 4.51
CA GLN A 96 -16.62 18.09 3.91
C GLN A 96 -16.52 16.88 4.84
N PHE A 97 -15.38 16.69 5.48
CA PHE A 97 -15.22 15.62 6.47
C PHE A 97 -16.29 15.74 7.57
N MET A 98 -16.45 16.93 8.15
CA MET A 98 -17.44 17.20 9.20
C MET A 98 -18.89 17.02 8.72
N ASN A 99 -19.20 17.29 7.45
CA ASN A 99 -20.54 17.07 6.89
C ASN A 99 -20.88 15.58 6.78
N HIS A 100 -19.89 14.73 6.58
CA HIS A 100 -20.07 13.28 6.44
C HIS A 100 -19.95 12.52 7.76
N VAL A 101 -19.33 13.13 8.76
CA VAL A 101 -19.12 12.56 10.10
C VAL A 101 -19.99 13.32 11.08
N ASP A 102 -21.32 13.21 10.91
CA ASP A 102 -22.27 13.79 11.88
C ASP A 102 -22.12 13.05 13.22
N TRP A 103 -21.57 13.74 14.20
CA TRP A 103 -21.32 13.24 15.55
C TRP A 103 -22.61 12.76 16.26
N ARG A 104 -23.77 13.23 15.84
CA ARG A 104 -25.05 12.87 16.45
C ARG A 104 -25.55 11.50 15.99
N ASN A 105 -25.24 11.13 14.75
CA ASN A 105 -25.77 9.93 14.12
C ASN A 105 -24.70 8.96 13.59
N ASN A 106 -23.44 9.39 13.54
CA ASN A 106 -22.33 8.65 12.90
C ASN A 106 -21.11 8.55 13.80
N ASP A 107 -21.30 8.12 15.05
CA ASP A 107 -20.16 7.79 15.90
C ASP A 107 -19.45 6.56 15.31
N PHE A 108 -18.18 6.73 14.99
CA PHE A 108 -17.32 5.65 14.54
C PHE A 108 -16.51 5.09 15.70
N ASP A 109 -16.46 3.77 15.80
CA ASP A 109 -15.60 3.08 16.75
C ASP A 109 -14.15 3.09 16.25
N ILE A 110 -13.97 2.99 14.92
CA ILE A 110 -12.68 2.88 14.26
C ILE A 110 -12.64 3.76 13.02
N VAL A 111 -11.50 4.40 12.80
CA VAL A 111 -11.13 5.03 11.53
C VAL A 111 -10.00 4.21 10.91
N TYR A 112 -10.25 3.65 9.73
CA TYR A 112 -9.25 3.00 8.90
C TYR A 112 -8.77 3.97 7.82
N SER A 113 -7.51 4.39 7.90
CA SER A 113 -6.95 5.42 7.04
C SER A 113 -5.76 4.91 6.21
N HIS A 114 -5.77 5.25 4.91
CA HIS A 114 -4.59 5.10 4.05
C HIS A 114 -3.70 6.36 4.02
N LEU A 115 -4.08 7.41 4.73
CA LEU A 115 -3.40 8.70 4.75
C LEU A 115 -3.02 9.10 6.18
N PRO A 116 -1.90 8.59 6.71
CA PRO A 116 -1.43 8.95 8.04
C PRO A 116 -1.32 10.48 8.22
N GLU A 117 -0.90 11.21 7.19
CA GLU A 117 -0.76 12.67 7.20
C GLU A 117 -2.07 13.44 7.48
N HIS A 118 -3.23 12.81 7.26
CA HIS A 118 -4.55 13.41 7.57
C HIS A 118 -5.12 12.97 8.92
N THR A 119 -4.50 11.97 9.56
CA THR A 119 -5.06 11.35 10.77
C THR A 119 -5.18 12.34 11.93
N LEU A 120 -4.21 13.25 12.09
CA LEU A 120 -4.29 14.28 13.13
C LEU A 120 -5.50 15.22 12.91
N GLN A 121 -5.76 15.65 11.67
CA GLN A 121 -6.91 16.50 11.36
C GLN A 121 -8.22 15.75 11.59
N MET A 122 -8.31 14.47 11.19
CA MET A 122 -9.49 13.64 11.46
C MET A 122 -9.72 13.45 12.95
N ALA A 123 -8.67 13.16 13.72
CA ALA A 123 -8.73 13.01 15.17
C ALA A 123 -9.25 14.28 15.86
N ASN A 124 -8.77 15.45 15.44
CA ASN A 124 -9.24 16.73 15.97
C ASN A 124 -10.70 16.99 15.65
N CYS A 125 -11.17 16.67 14.43
CA CYS A 125 -12.57 16.80 14.07
C CYS A 125 -13.47 15.87 14.90
N LEU A 126 -13.10 14.61 15.06
CA LEU A 126 -13.87 13.61 15.77
C LEU A 126 -13.86 13.85 17.29
N HIS A 127 -12.71 14.17 17.86
CA HIS A 127 -12.59 14.47 19.30
C HIS A 127 -13.44 15.66 19.74
N ASN A 128 -13.49 16.71 18.92
CA ASN A 128 -14.27 17.91 19.25
C ASN A 128 -15.77 17.76 19.03
N ASN A 129 -16.22 16.76 18.28
CA ASN A 129 -17.60 16.64 17.83
C ASN A 129 -18.23 15.27 18.11
N SER A 130 -17.51 14.34 18.71
CA SER A 130 -17.99 13.01 19.10
C SER A 130 -17.82 12.77 20.59
N ASN A 131 -18.75 12.06 21.19
CA ASN A 131 -18.63 11.59 22.58
C ASN A 131 -17.65 10.40 22.71
N ILE A 132 -17.20 9.84 21.60
CA ILE A 132 -16.32 8.67 21.55
C ILE A 132 -15.10 9.05 20.73
N THR A 133 -13.91 8.85 21.28
CA THR A 133 -12.66 8.92 20.51
C THR A 133 -12.47 7.60 19.78
N PRO A 134 -12.54 7.57 18.44
CA PRO A 134 -12.34 6.34 17.70
C PRO A 134 -10.91 5.84 17.80
N LYS A 135 -10.71 4.55 17.58
CA LYS A 135 -9.40 3.99 17.34
C LYS A 135 -8.96 4.29 15.91
N PHE A 136 -7.68 4.55 15.71
CA PHE A 136 -7.11 4.81 14.39
C PHE A 136 -6.21 3.67 13.99
N ILE A 137 -6.58 2.96 12.95
CA ILE A 137 -5.74 1.96 12.29
C ILE A 137 -5.61 2.31 10.82
N GLY A 138 -4.66 1.71 10.13
CA GLY A 138 -4.54 1.97 8.72
C GLY A 138 -3.47 1.18 8.02
N TYR A 139 -3.27 1.55 6.77
CA TYR A 139 -2.25 0.98 5.92
C TYR A 139 -1.75 2.05 4.94
N SER A 140 -0.44 2.16 4.78
CA SER A 140 0.15 3.07 3.80
C SER A 140 1.21 2.38 2.95
N HIS A 141 1.23 2.68 1.65
CA HIS A 141 2.29 2.23 0.76
C HIS A 141 3.59 3.00 0.93
N TRP A 142 3.50 4.21 1.47
CA TRP A 142 4.63 5.13 1.61
C TRP A 142 4.33 6.18 2.66
N PHE A 143 5.35 6.54 3.44
CA PHE A 143 5.27 7.63 4.40
C PHE A 143 6.00 8.86 3.88
N GLU A 144 5.34 10.01 3.92
CA GLU A 144 5.94 11.31 3.64
C GLU A 144 6.71 11.78 4.89
N VAL A 145 7.94 11.31 5.02
CA VAL A 145 8.88 11.68 6.07
C VAL A 145 10.09 12.33 5.39
N PRO A 146 10.70 13.37 5.97
CA PRO A 146 11.93 13.94 5.42
C PRO A 146 12.94 12.83 5.09
N GLU A 147 13.57 12.92 3.93
CA GLU A 147 14.59 11.97 3.45
C GLU A 147 14.11 10.55 3.06
N ASN A 148 12.84 10.19 3.25
CA ASN A 148 12.33 8.92 2.73
C ASN A 148 12.44 8.86 1.20
N ALA A 149 12.21 10.00 0.52
CA ALA A 149 12.47 10.16 -0.89
C ALA A 149 13.53 11.25 -1.08
N PRO A 150 14.68 10.95 -1.71
CA PRO A 150 15.70 11.94 -1.97
C PRO A 150 15.15 13.13 -2.76
N TYR A 151 15.40 14.33 -2.31
CA TYR A 151 14.93 15.58 -2.93
C TYR A 151 15.39 15.77 -4.39
N GLY A 152 16.33 14.96 -4.87
CA GLY A 152 16.82 14.99 -6.24
C GLY A 152 15.96 14.22 -7.24
N ASP A 153 15.14 13.29 -6.78
CA ASP A 153 14.31 12.41 -7.63
C ASP A 153 12.86 12.94 -7.77
N ARG A 154 12.73 14.24 -7.82
CA ARG A 154 11.45 14.96 -7.85
C ARG A 154 10.66 14.82 -9.14
N ASP A 155 10.92 13.82 -9.97
CA ASP A 155 10.16 13.60 -11.19
C ASP A 155 8.76 13.08 -10.89
N GLY A 156 7.91 14.01 -10.48
CA GLY A 156 6.47 13.92 -10.57
C GLY A 156 5.69 13.66 -9.30
N VAL A 157 6.16 12.90 -8.31
CA VAL A 157 5.33 12.54 -7.15
C VAL A 157 5.46 13.55 -6.00
N HIS A 158 6.63 14.13 -5.79
CA HIS A 158 6.90 15.01 -4.63
C HIS A 158 6.93 16.51 -4.94
N LYS A 159 6.84 16.91 -6.21
CA LYS A 159 6.81 18.35 -6.58
C LYS A 159 5.62 19.11 -5.98
N ASP A 160 4.51 18.40 -5.80
CA ASP A 160 3.24 18.99 -5.41
C ASP A 160 2.95 18.86 -3.91
N PHE A 161 3.84 18.22 -3.13
CA PHE A 161 3.64 18.12 -1.70
C PHE A 161 4.17 19.37 -0.98
N PRO A 162 3.35 20.04 -0.18
CA PRO A 162 3.83 21.10 0.69
C PRO A 162 4.82 20.49 1.70
N ALA A 163 5.89 21.24 2.01
CA ALA A 163 6.92 20.79 2.96
C ALA A 163 6.34 20.35 4.32
N ARG A 164 5.21 20.92 4.73
CA ARG A 164 4.48 20.52 5.95
C ARG A 164 4.07 19.05 5.95
N ALA A 165 3.68 18.47 4.80
CA ALA A 165 3.22 17.09 4.71
C ALA A 165 4.31 16.10 5.16
N LEU A 166 5.58 16.46 5.02
CA LEU A 166 6.71 15.68 5.51
C LEU A 166 6.71 15.48 7.03
N TYR A 167 6.11 16.41 7.77
CA TYR A 167 5.98 16.35 9.23
C TYR A 167 4.60 15.89 9.69
N GLU A 168 3.57 16.11 8.87
CA GLU A 168 2.19 15.72 9.15
C GLU A 168 2.03 14.20 9.19
N SER A 169 2.80 13.45 8.39
CA SER A 169 2.79 11.97 8.43
C SER A 169 3.20 11.44 9.81
N VAL A 170 4.26 11.98 10.41
CA VAL A 170 4.69 11.54 11.74
C VAL A 170 3.67 11.95 12.80
N ALA A 171 3.18 13.20 12.76
CA ALA A 171 2.17 13.66 13.70
C ALA A 171 0.89 12.80 13.61
N GLY A 172 0.47 12.45 12.40
CA GLY A 172 -0.68 11.58 12.19
C GLY A 172 -0.44 10.14 12.65
N LEU A 173 0.74 9.58 12.38
CA LEU A 173 1.12 8.25 12.88
C LEU A 173 1.06 8.18 14.40
N LEU A 174 1.49 9.24 15.11
CA LEU A 174 1.41 9.29 16.57
C LEU A 174 -0.02 9.23 17.12
N MET A 175 -1.01 9.59 16.30
CA MET A 175 -2.44 9.45 16.62
C MET A 175 -2.97 8.04 16.39
N MET A 176 -2.25 7.21 15.63
CA MET A 176 -2.72 5.86 15.29
C MET A 176 -2.38 4.84 16.38
N ASP A 177 -3.26 3.86 16.52
CA ASP A 177 -3.01 2.67 17.33
C ASP A 177 -2.08 1.71 16.56
N GLU A 178 -2.30 1.57 15.25
CA GLU A 178 -1.43 0.81 14.34
C GLU A 178 -1.52 1.34 12.91
N CYS A 179 -0.40 1.33 12.20
CA CYS A 179 -0.34 1.57 10.76
C CYS A 179 0.47 0.48 10.06
N GLY A 180 -0.20 -0.29 9.22
CA GLY A 180 0.43 -1.27 8.36
C GLY A 180 1.27 -0.61 7.27
N VAL A 181 2.36 -1.24 6.91
CA VAL A 181 3.23 -0.84 5.79
C VAL A 181 3.67 -2.08 5.02
N ASN A 182 3.88 -1.93 3.73
CA ASN A 182 4.09 -3.07 2.84
C ASN A 182 5.43 -3.81 2.96
N SER A 183 6.38 -3.33 3.80
CA SER A 183 7.64 -4.03 4.05
C SER A 183 8.31 -3.58 5.35
N ASP A 184 9.14 -4.42 5.93
CA ASP A 184 10.01 -4.03 7.04
C ASP A 184 11.07 -3.04 6.56
N TRP A 185 11.55 -3.19 5.31
CA TRP A 185 12.46 -2.23 4.71
C TRP A 185 11.93 -0.79 4.77
N LEU A 186 10.65 -0.56 4.42
CA LEU A 186 10.06 0.79 4.49
C LEU A 186 9.88 1.25 5.94
N LYS A 187 9.49 0.36 6.85
CA LYS A 187 9.45 0.65 8.29
C LYS A 187 10.81 1.15 8.78
N GLN A 188 11.88 0.39 8.51
CA GLN A 188 13.23 0.74 8.94
C GLN A 188 13.72 2.04 8.31
N LEU A 189 13.47 2.26 7.03
CA LEU A 189 13.78 3.51 6.34
C LEU A 189 13.09 4.70 7.01
N THR A 190 11.79 4.58 7.25
CA THR A 190 10.98 5.64 7.87
C THR A 190 11.48 5.99 9.26
N ILE A 191 11.73 4.99 10.09
CA ILE A 191 12.22 5.18 11.46
C ILE A 191 13.62 5.79 11.47
N LYS A 192 14.53 5.28 10.62
CA LYS A 192 15.89 5.81 10.46
C LYS A 192 15.85 7.30 10.09
N ASN A 193 15.02 7.68 9.12
CA ASN A 193 14.96 9.06 8.66
C ASN A 193 14.22 9.96 9.66
N ALA A 194 13.19 9.46 10.31
CA ALA A 194 12.51 10.17 11.39
C ALA A 194 13.46 10.49 12.55
N ALA A 195 14.41 9.63 12.88
CA ALA A 195 15.36 9.82 13.96
C ALA A 195 16.30 11.03 13.77
N HIS A 196 16.40 11.59 12.55
CA HIS A 196 17.12 12.85 12.30
C HIS A 196 16.32 14.09 12.76
N HIS A 197 15.02 13.97 12.98
CA HIS A 197 14.11 15.10 13.19
C HIS A 197 13.33 15.03 14.51
N TRP A 198 13.20 13.85 15.12
CA TRP A 198 12.39 13.62 16.32
C TRP A 198 13.19 12.92 17.41
N ASN A 199 12.76 13.11 18.65
CA ASN A 199 13.41 12.53 19.83
C ASN A 199 13.10 11.02 19.98
N ASP A 200 13.85 10.34 20.85
CA ASP A 200 13.77 8.90 21.07
C ASP A 200 12.37 8.43 21.46
N LYS A 201 11.60 9.19 22.23
CA LYS A 201 10.22 8.82 22.62
C LYS A 201 9.31 8.71 21.42
N VAL A 202 9.43 9.64 20.46
CA VAL A 202 8.69 9.58 19.18
C VAL A 202 9.14 8.37 18.37
N ILE A 203 10.43 8.13 18.29
CA ILE A 203 10.99 6.99 17.55
C ILE A 203 10.51 5.65 18.13
N ASP A 204 10.58 5.49 19.46
CA ASP A 204 10.06 4.30 20.14
C ASP A 204 8.57 4.08 19.89
N ARG A 205 7.80 5.17 19.82
CA ARG A 205 6.36 5.07 19.51
C ARG A 205 6.15 4.66 18.04
N LEU A 206 6.89 5.22 17.09
CA LEU A 206 6.83 4.82 15.67
C LEU A 206 7.17 3.34 15.48
N HIS A 207 8.17 2.81 16.19
CA HIS A 207 8.49 1.39 16.16
C HIS A 207 7.31 0.48 16.54
N LYS A 208 6.47 0.94 17.48
CA LYS A 208 5.30 0.21 17.97
C LYS A 208 4.10 0.33 17.03
N ILE A 209 3.90 1.51 16.42
CA ILE A 209 2.75 1.79 15.56
C ILE A 209 2.93 1.19 14.18
N ILE A 210 4.12 1.36 13.58
CA ILE A 210 4.38 0.90 12.20
C ILE A 210 4.66 -0.59 12.22
N GLN A 211 3.80 -1.38 11.54
CA GLN A 211 3.93 -2.82 11.45
C GLN A 211 4.01 -3.29 9.99
N PRO A 212 4.92 -4.22 9.64
CA PRO A 212 4.96 -4.79 8.30
C PRO A 212 3.68 -5.59 8.01
N HIS A 213 2.89 -5.11 7.08
CA HIS A 213 1.69 -5.76 6.56
C HIS A 213 1.89 -5.99 5.06
N TYR A 214 2.54 -7.09 4.74
CA TYR A 214 2.87 -7.43 3.36
C TYR A 214 1.60 -7.58 2.52
N LEU A 215 1.64 -7.04 1.31
CA LEU A 215 0.56 -7.22 0.34
C LEU A 215 0.49 -8.69 -0.10
N GLY A 216 -0.73 -9.16 -0.26
CA GLY A 216 -1.00 -10.49 -0.74
C GLY A 216 -1.10 -10.58 -2.27
N VAL A 217 -1.20 -11.81 -2.75
CA VAL A 217 -1.58 -12.16 -4.12
C VAL A 217 -2.73 -13.15 -4.07
N ASP A 218 -3.54 -13.17 -5.13
CA ASP A 218 -4.58 -14.18 -5.30
C ASP A 218 -3.96 -15.52 -5.70
N ARG A 219 -4.60 -16.62 -5.31
CA ARG A 219 -4.23 -17.95 -5.77
C ARG A 219 -4.57 -18.06 -7.25
N ILE A 220 -3.58 -18.38 -8.07
CA ILE A 220 -3.73 -18.53 -9.52
C ILE A 220 -3.18 -19.89 -9.95
N ASN A 221 -3.80 -20.49 -10.97
CA ASN A 221 -3.30 -21.71 -11.58
C ASN A 221 -2.08 -21.39 -12.43
N VAL A 222 -0.96 -21.96 -12.04
CA VAL A 222 0.31 -21.82 -12.77
C VAL A 222 0.24 -22.57 -14.10
N ARG A 223 0.78 -21.98 -15.16
CA ARG A 223 0.88 -22.63 -16.48
C ARG A 223 2.22 -23.34 -16.65
N ASP A 224 2.19 -24.51 -17.26
CA ASP A 224 3.37 -25.37 -17.43
C ASP A 224 4.37 -24.87 -18.49
N LYS A 225 4.00 -23.90 -19.34
CA LYS A 225 4.82 -23.52 -20.51
C LYS A 225 4.94 -22.00 -20.66
N TYR A 226 6.16 -21.55 -20.84
CA TYR A 226 6.49 -20.17 -21.21
C TYR A 226 7.08 -20.11 -22.64
N LYS A 227 7.06 -18.92 -23.25
CA LYS A 227 7.72 -18.63 -24.54
C LYS A 227 9.20 -18.38 -24.28
N ASP A 228 10.05 -19.14 -24.93
CA ASP A 228 11.51 -18.93 -24.80
C ASP A 228 11.93 -17.55 -25.29
N LYS A 229 13.06 -17.05 -24.74
CA LYS A 229 13.63 -15.74 -25.10
C LYS A 229 12.66 -14.55 -24.90
N THR A 230 11.71 -14.66 -23.97
CA THR A 230 10.79 -13.57 -23.63
C THR A 230 11.03 -13.06 -22.22
N VAL A 231 11.05 -11.73 -22.10
CA VAL A 231 11.26 -11.00 -20.84
C VAL A 231 10.09 -10.05 -20.62
N VAL A 232 9.63 -9.88 -19.39
CA VAL A 232 8.63 -8.84 -19.08
C VAL A 232 9.21 -7.75 -18.19
N PHE A 233 8.89 -6.49 -18.55
CA PHE A 233 9.05 -5.32 -17.70
C PHE A 233 7.66 -4.71 -17.50
N ASN A 234 6.99 -5.09 -16.42
CA ASN A 234 5.61 -4.71 -16.11
C ASN A 234 5.50 -3.57 -15.08
N HIS A 235 6.45 -2.64 -15.13
CA HIS A 235 6.51 -1.45 -14.29
C HIS A 235 6.25 -0.17 -15.10
N ARG A 236 5.99 0.92 -14.40
CA ARG A 236 5.88 2.26 -15.02
C ARG A 236 7.23 2.69 -15.59
N GLY A 237 7.20 3.44 -16.69
CA GLY A 237 8.40 4.05 -17.27
C GLY A 237 8.75 5.37 -16.58
N ALA A 238 9.18 5.30 -15.32
CA ALA A 238 9.51 6.45 -14.50
C ALA A 238 10.97 6.40 -14.02
N GLY A 239 11.56 7.55 -13.70
CA GLY A 239 12.96 7.63 -13.25
C GLY A 239 13.23 6.74 -12.02
N TYR A 240 12.34 6.76 -11.03
CA TYR A 240 12.49 5.96 -9.82
C TYR A 240 12.45 4.44 -10.08
N THR A 241 11.76 3.97 -11.13
CA THR A 241 11.74 2.55 -11.51
C THR A 241 13.02 2.10 -12.22
N GLY A 242 13.90 3.04 -12.59
CA GLY A 242 15.12 2.75 -13.34
C GLY A 242 14.88 2.40 -14.79
N TRP A 243 13.74 2.84 -15.38
CA TRP A 243 13.40 2.56 -16.77
C TRP A 243 14.50 2.96 -17.77
N GLU A 244 15.02 4.20 -17.66
CA GLU A 244 16.08 4.66 -18.54
C GLU A 244 17.38 3.86 -18.41
N TRP A 245 17.72 3.50 -17.17
CA TRP A 245 18.85 2.62 -16.90
C TRP A 245 18.64 1.24 -17.55
N PHE A 246 17.45 0.67 -17.41
CA PHE A 246 17.07 -0.60 -18.01
C PHE A 246 17.19 -0.55 -19.53
N VAL A 247 16.61 0.46 -20.18
CA VAL A 247 16.72 0.66 -21.65
C VAL A 247 18.18 0.65 -22.10
N LYS A 248 19.03 1.46 -21.44
CA LYS A 248 20.47 1.54 -21.77
C LYS A 248 21.19 0.20 -21.63
N VAL A 249 20.85 -0.59 -20.60
CA VAL A 249 21.49 -1.89 -20.38
C VAL A 249 21.02 -2.92 -21.39
N VAL A 250 19.72 -2.91 -21.73
CA VAL A 250 19.17 -3.83 -22.73
C VAL A 250 19.64 -3.47 -24.14
N ASP A 251 19.81 -2.17 -24.47
CA ASP A 251 20.42 -1.75 -25.74
C ASP A 251 21.83 -2.35 -25.89
N GLU A 252 22.68 -2.31 -24.84
CA GLU A 252 24.02 -2.92 -24.86
C GLU A 252 23.99 -4.46 -25.00
N ILE A 253 22.98 -5.13 -24.42
CA ILE A 253 22.81 -6.57 -24.61
C ILE A 253 22.35 -6.86 -26.04
N TRP A 254 21.44 -6.02 -26.57
CA TRP A 254 20.93 -6.17 -27.94
C TRP A 254 21.99 -5.97 -29.01
N GLU A 255 22.99 -5.12 -28.80
CA GLU A 255 24.15 -4.99 -29.68
C GLU A 255 24.96 -6.30 -29.82
N GLN A 256 24.92 -7.15 -28.81
CA GLN A 256 25.67 -8.41 -28.77
C GLN A 256 24.84 -9.62 -29.20
N ARG A 257 23.51 -9.55 -29.04
CA ARG A 257 22.57 -10.63 -29.35
C ARG A 257 21.19 -10.08 -29.68
N GLN A 258 20.53 -10.60 -30.70
CA GLN A 258 19.24 -10.08 -31.18
C GLN A 258 18.13 -11.15 -31.17
N ASP A 259 18.25 -12.13 -30.27
CA ASP A 259 17.40 -13.32 -30.22
C ASP A 259 16.34 -13.31 -29.11
N PHE A 260 16.05 -12.16 -28.51
CA PHE A 260 15.06 -12.04 -27.43
C PHE A 260 14.09 -10.88 -27.64
N LYS A 261 12.99 -10.86 -26.88
CA LYS A 261 12.04 -9.74 -26.81
C LYS A 261 11.73 -9.37 -25.37
N VAL A 262 11.66 -8.06 -25.11
CA VAL A 262 11.16 -7.51 -23.86
C VAL A 262 9.74 -6.98 -24.09
N TYR A 263 8.81 -7.52 -23.35
CA TYR A 263 7.42 -7.10 -23.34
C TYR A 263 7.18 -6.09 -22.22
N THR A 264 6.47 -5.01 -22.52
CA THR A 264 6.12 -3.97 -21.55
C THR A 264 4.62 -3.76 -21.51
N THR A 265 4.05 -3.51 -20.33
CA THR A 265 2.60 -3.31 -20.14
C THR A 265 2.26 -1.83 -19.89
N LEU A 266 3.07 -1.12 -19.09
CA LEU A 266 2.79 0.24 -18.62
C LEU A 266 3.68 1.31 -19.27
N THR A 267 4.61 0.92 -20.10
CA THR A 267 5.56 1.81 -20.77
C THR A 267 5.90 1.29 -22.15
N GLN A 268 6.62 2.08 -22.93
CA GLN A 268 7.09 1.71 -24.26
C GLN A 268 8.34 2.50 -24.63
N VAL A 269 9.20 1.89 -25.43
CA VAL A 269 10.30 2.55 -26.12
C VAL A 269 10.38 2.02 -27.56
N GLU A 270 10.72 2.88 -28.51
CA GLU A 270 10.93 2.48 -29.91
C GLU A 270 12.30 1.78 -30.06
N ARG A 271 12.30 0.49 -29.84
CA ARG A 271 13.47 -0.39 -29.95
C ARG A 271 13.07 -1.72 -30.58
N PRO A 272 13.94 -2.33 -31.40
CA PRO A 272 13.62 -3.62 -32.05
C PRO A 272 13.40 -4.75 -31.05
N TRP A 273 13.93 -4.66 -29.84
CA TRP A 273 13.73 -5.64 -28.78
C TRP A 273 12.44 -5.41 -27.94
N ASN A 274 11.80 -4.22 -28.00
CA ASN A 274 10.63 -3.90 -27.18
C ASN A 274 9.31 -4.14 -27.90
N LYS A 275 8.35 -4.69 -27.17
CA LYS A 275 6.97 -4.83 -27.61
C LYS A 275 6.02 -4.47 -26.48
N LYS A 276 5.20 -3.45 -26.66
CA LYS A 276 4.12 -3.11 -25.71
C LYS A 276 2.95 -4.07 -25.87
N VAL A 277 2.38 -4.48 -24.73
CA VAL A 277 1.17 -5.28 -24.65
C VAL A 277 0.14 -4.53 -23.79
N ASN A 278 -1.09 -4.48 -24.26
CA ASN A 278 -2.22 -3.97 -23.50
C ASN A 278 -3.09 -5.17 -23.15
N CYS A 279 -3.43 -5.32 -21.89
CA CYS A 279 -4.35 -6.34 -21.39
C CYS A 279 -5.64 -5.63 -20.98
N GLU A 280 -6.78 -6.17 -21.39
CA GLU A 280 -8.11 -5.57 -21.13
C GLU A 280 -8.67 -6.00 -19.76
N SER A 281 -8.18 -7.12 -19.24
CA SER A 281 -8.60 -7.67 -17.95
C SER A 281 -7.43 -8.14 -17.09
N ARG A 282 -7.70 -8.35 -15.80
CA ARG A 282 -6.75 -8.98 -14.87
C ARG A 282 -6.36 -10.38 -15.32
N ASP A 283 -7.32 -11.18 -15.76
CA ASP A 283 -7.09 -12.56 -16.20
C ASP A 283 -6.18 -12.59 -17.42
N GLU A 284 -6.46 -11.77 -18.43
CA GLU A 284 -5.60 -11.64 -19.62
C GLU A 284 -4.17 -11.20 -19.24
N TYR A 285 -4.03 -10.28 -18.30
CA TYR A 285 -2.73 -9.86 -17.80
C TYR A 285 -1.98 -11.01 -17.12
N MET A 286 -2.64 -11.79 -16.29
CA MET A 286 -2.03 -12.93 -15.60
C MET A 286 -1.66 -14.05 -16.58
N GLU A 287 -2.49 -14.32 -17.57
CA GLU A 287 -2.20 -15.25 -18.67
C GLU A 287 -1.01 -14.80 -19.50
N PHE A 288 -0.94 -13.51 -19.79
CA PHE A 288 0.21 -12.93 -20.47
C PHE A 288 1.47 -13.10 -19.64
N LEU A 289 1.46 -12.75 -18.35
CA LEU A 289 2.61 -12.96 -17.47
C LEU A 289 3.06 -14.42 -17.46
N ALA A 290 2.15 -15.37 -17.26
CA ALA A 290 2.46 -16.80 -17.25
C ALA A 290 3.14 -17.29 -18.54
N SER A 291 2.95 -16.58 -19.66
CA SER A 291 3.62 -16.90 -20.93
C SER A 291 5.05 -16.38 -21.04
N MET A 292 5.55 -15.59 -20.10
CA MET A 292 6.91 -15.02 -20.11
C MET A 292 7.92 -15.95 -19.48
N LYS A 293 9.17 -15.94 -19.98
CA LYS A 293 10.25 -16.73 -19.42
C LYS A 293 10.69 -16.20 -18.07
N PHE A 294 10.90 -14.88 -17.97
CA PHE A 294 11.19 -14.18 -16.72
C PHE A 294 10.83 -12.70 -16.76
N GLY A 295 10.72 -12.10 -15.58
CA GLY A 295 10.50 -10.68 -15.41
C GLY A 295 11.74 -9.92 -14.92
N VAL A 296 11.70 -8.59 -14.93
CA VAL A 296 12.79 -7.74 -14.48
C VAL A 296 12.28 -6.63 -13.58
N GLY A 297 12.93 -6.45 -12.42
CA GLY A 297 12.78 -5.29 -11.55
C GLY A 297 14.09 -4.50 -11.49
N THR A 298 14.05 -3.19 -11.68
CA THR A 298 15.24 -2.33 -11.79
C THR A 298 15.17 -1.06 -10.96
N PHE A 299 14.34 -1.03 -9.93
CA PHE A 299 14.14 0.17 -9.12
C PHE A 299 15.46 0.78 -8.64
N GLN A 300 15.63 2.08 -8.91
CA GLN A 300 16.85 2.80 -8.59
C GLN A 300 16.80 3.40 -7.19
N THR A 301 15.67 4.02 -6.85
CA THR A 301 15.61 4.92 -5.71
C THR A 301 14.76 4.38 -4.58
N TYR A 302 13.53 3.96 -4.86
CA TYR A 302 12.66 3.43 -3.83
C TYR A 302 11.62 2.45 -4.41
N SER A 303 11.52 1.31 -3.76
CA SER A 303 10.45 0.34 -3.94
C SER A 303 10.15 -0.26 -2.58
N ALA A 304 9.01 0.07 -2.03
CA ALA A 304 8.59 -0.46 -0.74
C ALA A 304 7.97 -1.85 -0.87
N TRP A 305 7.39 -2.15 -2.02
CA TRP A 305 6.86 -3.46 -2.45
C TRP A 305 6.60 -3.42 -3.95
N SER A 306 6.59 -4.58 -4.60
CA SER A 306 6.33 -4.68 -6.04
C SER A 306 5.23 -5.68 -6.33
N ILE A 307 3.99 -5.19 -6.46
CA ILE A 307 2.85 -6.01 -6.87
C ILE A 307 3.10 -6.65 -8.23
N SER A 308 3.68 -5.91 -9.17
CA SER A 308 4.05 -6.45 -10.49
C SER A 308 4.97 -7.68 -10.40
N THR A 309 5.87 -7.72 -9.42
CA THR A 309 6.76 -8.86 -9.17
C THR A 309 6.00 -10.02 -8.51
N THR A 310 5.19 -9.73 -7.49
CA THR A 310 4.40 -10.78 -6.81
C THR A 310 3.35 -11.40 -7.72
N ASP A 311 2.75 -10.61 -8.63
CA ASP A 311 1.89 -11.12 -9.69
C ASP A 311 2.63 -12.15 -10.57
N GLY A 312 3.86 -11.84 -10.96
CA GLY A 312 4.68 -12.79 -11.72
C GLY A 312 4.99 -14.06 -10.93
N PHE A 313 5.37 -13.94 -9.66
CA PHE A 313 5.62 -15.10 -8.81
C PHE A 313 4.40 -16.00 -8.68
N SER A 314 3.19 -15.43 -8.58
CA SER A 314 1.95 -16.19 -8.45
C SER A 314 1.59 -17.05 -9.67
N VAL A 315 2.15 -16.72 -10.84
CA VAL A 315 1.99 -17.51 -12.08
C VAL A 315 3.25 -18.29 -12.48
N GLY A 316 4.22 -18.41 -11.57
CA GLY A 316 5.42 -19.20 -11.79
C GLY A 316 6.53 -18.49 -12.58
N VAL A 317 6.50 -17.16 -12.69
CA VAL A 317 7.50 -16.36 -13.42
C VAL A 317 8.56 -15.82 -12.48
N PRO A 318 9.83 -16.25 -12.57
CA PRO A 318 10.93 -15.70 -11.80
C PRO A 318 11.31 -14.29 -12.31
N TYR A 319 11.83 -13.47 -11.42
CA TYR A 319 12.26 -12.11 -11.75
C TYR A 319 13.73 -11.88 -11.45
N LEU A 320 14.43 -11.20 -12.36
CA LEU A 320 15.75 -10.65 -12.11
C LEU A 320 15.58 -9.33 -11.34
N LEU A 321 15.95 -9.32 -10.05
CA LEU A 321 15.66 -8.25 -9.09
C LEU A 321 16.94 -7.64 -8.51
N PRO A 322 16.96 -6.34 -8.16
CA PRO A 322 18.10 -5.75 -7.48
C PRO A 322 18.23 -6.29 -6.04
N ASN A 323 19.46 -6.59 -5.63
CA ASN A 323 19.78 -7.00 -4.25
C ASN A 323 19.77 -5.78 -3.31
N LYS A 324 18.66 -5.05 -3.29
CA LYS A 324 18.42 -3.86 -2.46
C LYS A 324 16.93 -3.57 -2.31
N LEU A 325 16.60 -2.58 -1.49
CA LEU A 325 15.23 -2.15 -1.22
C LEU A 325 14.42 -3.30 -0.59
N CYS A 326 13.14 -3.44 -0.94
CA CYS A 326 12.30 -4.52 -0.43
C CYS A 326 12.56 -5.91 -1.07
N TYR A 327 13.35 -6.00 -2.12
CA TYR A 327 13.48 -7.25 -2.88
C TYR A 327 14.16 -8.41 -2.14
N PRO A 328 15.26 -8.19 -1.38
CA PRO A 328 15.82 -9.25 -0.54
C PRO A 328 14.80 -9.76 0.49
N GLU A 329 14.03 -8.85 1.10
CA GLU A 329 12.97 -9.20 2.05
C GLU A 329 11.83 -9.97 1.36
N MET A 330 11.38 -9.51 0.19
CA MET A 330 10.34 -10.15 -0.62
C MET A 330 10.69 -11.60 -0.98
N THR A 331 11.97 -11.89 -1.22
CA THR A 331 12.44 -13.20 -1.66
C THR A 331 12.98 -14.08 -0.53
N SER A 332 13.07 -13.57 0.71
CA SER A 332 13.60 -14.30 1.88
C SER A 332 12.60 -15.22 2.56
N VAL A 333 11.36 -15.29 2.08
CA VAL A 333 10.29 -16.12 2.66
C VAL A 333 10.48 -17.63 2.45
N VAL A 334 11.46 -18.03 1.66
CA VAL A 334 11.85 -19.42 1.39
C VAL A 334 13.22 -19.74 1.98
N LYS A 335 13.49 -21.02 2.25
CA LYS A 335 14.78 -21.47 2.83
C LYS A 335 15.96 -21.27 1.89
N ASP A 336 15.73 -21.52 0.60
CA ASP A 336 16.80 -21.42 -0.40
C ASP A 336 16.95 -19.97 -0.86
N PRO A 337 18.19 -19.44 -0.91
CA PRO A 337 18.41 -18.08 -1.39
C PRO A 337 17.89 -17.89 -2.80
N TYR A 338 17.15 -16.81 -3.03
CA TYR A 338 16.68 -16.48 -4.36
C TYR A 338 17.85 -16.16 -5.30
N PRO A 339 18.06 -16.94 -6.39
CA PRO A 339 19.30 -16.86 -7.15
C PRO A 339 19.39 -15.67 -8.12
N PHE A 340 18.26 -14.99 -8.36
CA PHE A 340 18.18 -13.95 -9.39
C PHE A 340 18.20 -12.53 -8.82
N LEU A 341 18.85 -12.31 -7.66
CA LEU A 341 19.19 -10.97 -7.16
C LEU A 341 20.49 -10.51 -7.81
N TYR A 342 20.52 -9.27 -8.32
CA TYR A 342 21.73 -8.67 -8.91
C TYR A 342 22.24 -7.48 -8.09
N ASP A 343 23.56 -7.34 -8.00
CA ASP A 343 24.22 -6.29 -7.21
C ASP A 343 24.58 -5.04 -8.02
N ASN A 344 24.90 -5.22 -9.30
CA ASN A 344 25.38 -4.16 -10.18
C ASN A 344 25.08 -4.44 -11.66
N ARG A 345 25.42 -3.49 -12.53
CA ARG A 345 25.17 -3.57 -13.97
C ARG A 345 25.80 -4.79 -14.65
N LYS A 346 27.02 -5.16 -14.27
CA LYS A 346 27.73 -6.32 -14.82
C LYS A 346 27.02 -7.61 -14.42
N ASP A 347 26.66 -7.73 -13.16
CA ASP A 347 25.94 -8.88 -12.63
C ASP A 347 24.55 -9.01 -13.25
N PHE A 348 23.83 -7.88 -13.41
CA PHE A 348 22.57 -7.85 -14.15
C PHE A 348 22.72 -8.44 -15.55
N LYS A 349 23.69 -7.97 -16.35
CA LYS A 349 23.91 -8.46 -17.72
C LYS A 349 24.24 -9.95 -17.75
N ASN A 350 25.08 -10.42 -16.83
CA ASN A 350 25.43 -11.82 -16.73
C ASN A 350 24.22 -12.69 -16.42
N LYS A 351 23.43 -12.32 -15.40
CA LYS A 351 22.22 -13.05 -15.01
C LYS A 351 21.12 -12.97 -16.06
N PHE A 352 20.93 -11.80 -16.68
CA PHE A 352 19.97 -11.63 -17.77
C PHE A 352 20.27 -12.57 -18.94
N ASN A 353 21.54 -12.63 -19.38
CA ASN A 353 21.98 -13.56 -20.44
C ASN A 353 21.83 -15.03 -20.01
N ALA A 354 22.23 -15.36 -18.79
CA ALA A 354 22.09 -16.72 -18.26
C ALA A 354 20.62 -17.16 -18.21
N MET A 355 19.71 -16.28 -17.79
CA MET A 355 18.25 -16.56 -17.79
C MET A 355 17.67 -16.67 -19.20
N LEU A 356 18.23 -15.97 -20.19
CA LEU A 356 17.84 -16.15 -21.59
C LEU A 356 18.30 -17.51 -22.15
N ASP A 357 19.50 -17.96 -21.80
CA ASP A 357 20.15 -19.10 -22.45
C ASP A 357 19.83 -20.45 -21.80
N ASN A 358 19.58 -20.46 -20.50
CA ASN A 358 19.37 -21.68 -19.76
C ASN A 358 17.88 -21.86 -19.40
N PRO A 359 17.41 -23.10 -19.25
CA PRO A 359 16.15 -23.35 -18.55
C PRO A 359 16.18 -22.77 -17.15
N ILE A 360 15.07 -22.21 -16.71
CA ILE A 360 14.96 -21.68 -15.35
C ILE A 360 14.22 -22.73 -14.53
N ASP A 361 14.98 -23.46 -13.72
CA ASP A 361 14.47 -24.45 -12.78
C ASP A 361 14.41 -23.83 -11.38
N TYR A 362 13.47 -22.92 -11.18
CA TYR A 362 13.21 -22.30 -9.88
C TYR A 362 11.70 -22.16 -9.70
N ASP A 363 11.18 -22.83 -8.69
CA ASP A 363 9.76 -22.78 -8.36
C ASP A 363 9.41 -21.51 -7.58
N THR A 364 8.82 -20.52 -8.27
CA THR A 364 8.34 -19.30 -7.65
C THR A 364 7.00 -19.47 -6.96
N THR A 365 6.31 -20.61 -7.14
CA THR A 365 5.00 -20.85 -6.49
C THR A 365 5.15 -20.94 -4.98
N THR A 366 6.26 -21.48 -4.48
CA THR A 366 6.57 -21.50 -3.05
C THR A 366 6.70 -20.07 -2.47
N LEU A 367 7.25 -19.13 -3.24
CA LEU A 367 7.25 -17.71 -2.86
C LEU A 367 5.81 -17.16 -2.80
N ALA A 368 5.02 -17.43 -3.84
CA ALA A 368 3.66 -16.96 -3.97
C ALA A 368 2.72 -17.53 -2.88
N GLU A 369 2.84 -18.81 -2.54
CA GLU A 369 2.07 -19.44 -1.47
C GLU A 369 2.26 -18.74 -0.12
N ASN A 370 3.48 -18.31 0.18
CA ASN A 370 3.76 -17.51 1.37
C ASN A 370 3.24 -16.07 1.27
N MET A 371 2.75 -15.64 0.10
CA MET A 371 2.23 -14.30 -0.17
C MET A 371 0.72 -14.29 -0.42
N LEU A 372 0.00 -15.39 -0.28
CA LEU A 372 -1.44 -15.43 -0.52
C LEU A 372 -2.18 -14.48 0.44
N TRP A 373 -3.22 -13.80 -0.08
CA TRP A 373 -4.04 -12.88 0.71
C TRP A 373 -4.64 -13.56 1.95
N GLU A 374 -5.09 -14.81 1.85
CA GLU A 374 -5.63 -15.59 2.97
C GLU A 374 -4.65 -15.65 4.15
N GLU A 375 -3.36 -15.88 3.86
CA GLU A 375 -2.31 -15.94 4.86
C GLU A 375 -1.92 -14.55 5.38
N ARG A 376 -1.83 -13.58 4.50
CA ARG A 376 -1.42 -12.22 4.86
C ARG A 376 -2.46 -11.51 5.71
N ILE A 377 -3.73 -11.57 5.30
CA ILE A 377 -4.81 -10.88 5.99
C ILE A 377 -5.01 -11.41 7.41
N SER A 378 -4.80 -12.71 7.62
CA SER A 378 -4.91 -13.30 8.94
C SER A 378 -3.83 -12.76 9.91
N LYS A 379 -2.62 -12.48 9.39
CA LYS A 379 -1.53 -11.87 10.16
C LYS A 379 -1.81 -10.40 10.48
N TRP A 380 -2.32 -9.63 9.50
CA TRP A 380 -2.75 -8.25 9.75
C TRP A 380 -3.79 -8.21 10.87
N PHE A 381 -4.74 -9.13 10.80
CA PHE A 381 -5.84 -9.17 11.75
C PHE A 381 -5.40 -9.52 13.15
N GLY A 382 -4.43 -10.41 13.32
CA GLY A 382 -3.88 -10.75 14.63
C GLY A 382 -3.35 -9.52 15.38
N ASN A 383 -2.77 -8.56 14.64
CA ASN A 383 -2.35 -7.28 15.20
C ASN A 383 -3.55 -6.40 15.57
N TRP A 384 -4.57 -6.33 14.71
CA TRP A 384 -5.75 -5.49 14.92
C TRP A 384 -6.72 -6.06 15.96
N GLU A 385 -6.73 -7.36 16.23
CA GLU A 385 -7.57 -7.94 17.30
C GLU A 385 -7.35 -7.25 18.64
N ASN A 386 -6.12 -6.86 18.93
CA ASN A 386 -5.82 -6.10 20.14
C ASN A 386 -6.51 -4.73 20.14
N VAL A 387 -6.58 -4.06 18.96
CA VAL A 387 -7.26 -2.78 18.82
C VAL A 387 -8.77 -2.92 18.96
N PHE A 388 -9.35 -3.97 18.38
CA PHE A 388 -10.80 -4.25 18.45
C PHE A 388 -11.23 -4.70 19.86
N ASN A 389 -10.44 -5.53 20.51
CA ASN A 389 -10.75 -6.04 21.86
C ASN A 389 -10.62 -4.96 22.95
N LEU A 390 -10.00 -3.82 22.66
CA LEU A 390 -9.90 -2.68 23.58
C LEU A 390 -11.20 -1.84 23.67
N LYS A 391 -12.36 -2.43 23.36
CA LYS A 391 -13.67 -1.80 23.49
C LYS A 391 -13.92 -1.18 24.87
N ASP A 392 -13.33 -1.74 25.92
CA ASP A 392 -13.51 -1.32 27.32
C ASP A 392 -12.53 -0.23 27.79
N MET A 393 -11.54 0.15 26.98
CA MET A 393 -10.57 1.22 27.33
C MET A 393 -10.88 2.55 26.62
N ARG A 394 -12.16 2.94 26.58
CA ARG A 394 -12.65 4.15 25.89
C ARG A 394 -12.34 5.47 26.58
N GLU A 395 -11.69 5.46 27.72
CA GLU A 395 -11.36 6.70 28.41
C GLU A 395 -9.91 7.16 28.15
N THR A 396 -9.80 8.30 27.46
CA THR A 396 -8.78 9.35 27.71
C THR A 396 -7.32 9.05 27.41
N GLU A 397 -6.88 7.85 27.07
CA GLU A 397 -5.45 7.58 26.91
C GLU A 397 -4.80 8.26 25.68
N SER A 398 -5.51 8.44 24.55
CA SER A 398 -4.90 8.98 23.34
C SER A 398 -4.57 10.47 23.45
N VAL A 399 -5.43 11.26 24.09
CA VAL A 399 -5.19 12.72 24.30
C VAL A 399 -4.17 12.96 25.42
N LEU A 400 -4.18 12.14 26.44
CA LEU A 400 -3.19 12.16 27.51
C LEU A 400 -1.80 11.75 26.99
N LYS A 401 -1.74 10.76 26.08
CA LYS A 401 -0.47 10.33 25.47
C LYS A 401 0.22 11.46 24.71
N ILE A 402 -0.48 12.32 23.98
CA ILE A 402 0.13 13.47 23.30
C ILE A 402 0.64 14.50 24.33
N ARG A 403 -0.08 14.77 25.41
CA ARG A 403 0.39 15.68 26.48
C ARG A 403 1.69 15.22 27.14
N ASP A 404 1.89 13.91 27.26
CA ASP A 404 3.12 13.33 27.81
C ASP A 404 4.31 13.40 26.83
N PHE A 405 4.06 13.50 25.52
CA PHE A 405 5.10 13.71 24.50
C PHE A 405 5.53 15.18 24.34
N ILE A 406 4.67 16.13 24.71
CA ILE A 406 4.94 17.57 24.57
C ILE A 406 5.64 18.14 25.82
N LYS A 407 5.62 17.44 26.94
CA LYS A 407 6.42 17.75 28.14
C LYS A 407 7.79 17.09 28.08
#